data_8be7b216fc7946e86d31ba9ac34dce95
#
_entry.id   8be7b216fc7946e86d31ba9ac34dce95
#
_cell.length_a   1.000
_cell.length_b   1.000
_cell.length_c   1.000
_cell.angle_alpha   90.00
_cell.angle_beta   90.00
_cell.angle_gamma   90.00
#
_symmetry.space_group_name_H-M   'P 1'
#
loop_
_entity.id
_entity.type
_entity.pdbx_description
1 polymer ?
#
loop_
_entity_poly.entity_id
_entity_poly.type
_entity_poly.pdbx_seq_one_letter_code
_entity_poly.pdbx_strand_id
1 'polypeptide(L)'
;MNINSPRTRRVLVRSLLLLGVLATSLHAQKPTTYFPPPGKWQTKSPAALGMDAAKLQEAVDYAQAHGSTWDFEKDQVRTFGTPLGPLPKQRAATNGIILRHGFIVAQFGDTKASDPVYSVAKSFLSTLASLAVDRSLIKNVNDPVASYIHDGGYDSPHNSKITWKNHLQQESEWEGTLWGKNADFVGTEQFGRGERKPRAIQEPGSFYEYNDVRINRFSLSLLRLFGTGLPDVLKTSIMDPIGASHDWRWVPYDNSQVDIGGRQIGSVSGGTRWGGGLWINSEDLARFGLLIANHGNWDKRQLVSEEWLKDAVTPSAHGPDYGYLWWLNTKQRQWPSGPASSFAALGNGSNVIWIDPDHDIVFVWHWYQNQAMDGMVQRIMAAVSQ
;
A
#
# COMPACT_ATOMS: atom_id res chain seq x y z
N MET A 1 45.51 -37.53 -86.80
CA MET A 1 46.24 -37.01 -85.62
C MET A 1 45.31 -36.05 -84.91
N ASN A 2 45.02 -36.37 -83.72
CA ASN A 2 43.97 -35.79 -82.89
C ASN A 2 44.24 -34.36 -82.47
N ILE A 3 43.18 -33.53 -82.59
CA ILE A 3 43.13 -32.25 -81.81
C ILE A 3 41.75 -32.17 -81.15
N ASN A 4 41.74 -32.33 -79.90
CA ASN A 4 40.58 -32.12 -79.03
C ASN A 4 40.50 -30.64 -78.62
N SER A 5 39.36 -30.00 -78.78
CA SER A 5 39.00 -28.68 -78.27
C SER A 5 38.02 -28.83 -77.12
N PRO A 6 38.20 -28.13 -76.00
CA PRO A 6 37.27 -28.17 -74.88
C PRO A 6 36.16 -27.13 -75.04
N ARG A 7 34.93 -27.58 -74.82
CA ARG A 7 33.71 -26.76 -74.78
C ARG A 7 33.64 -26.00 -73.41
N THR A 8 33.61 -24.69 -73.47
CA THR A 8 33.34 -23.81 -72.36
C THR A 8 31.84 -23.82 -71.99
N ARG A 9 31.49 -24.33 -70.81
CA ARG A 9 30.15 -24.19 -70.25
C ARG A 9 30.06 -22.86 -69.50
N ARG A 10 29.17 -21.92 -69.89
CA ARG A 10 28.77 -20.73 -69.18
C ARG A 10 27.77 -21.14 -68.10
N VAL A 11 28.16 -20.94 -66.83
CA VAL A 11 27.26 -21.07 -65.67
C VAL A 11 26.62 -19.71 -65.45
N LEU A 12 25.30 -19.63 -65.62
CA LEU A 12 24.52 -18.46 -65.23
C LEU A 12 24.28 -18.52 -63.73
N VAL A 13 24.91 -17.62 -62.95
CA VAL A 13 24.61 -17.39 -61.56
C VAL A 13 23.43 -16.43 -61.49
N ARG A 14 22.25 -16.94 -61.07
CA ARG A 14 21.11 -16.10 -60.71
C ARG A 14 21.28 -15.64 -59.27
N SER A 15 21.63 -14.38 -59.06
CA SER A 15 21.62 -13.73 -57.74
C SER A 15 20.19 -13.45 -57.34
N LEU A 16 19.65 -14.21 -56.37
CA LEU A 16 18.43 -13.84 -55.63
C LEU A 16 18.78 -12.78 -54.60
N LEU A 17 18.34 -11.54 -54.81
CA LEU A 17 18.28 -10.52 -53.80
C LEU A 17 17.11 -10.83 -52.83
N LEU A 18 17.39 -11.36 -51.65
CA LEU A 18 16.44 -11.39 -50.54
C LEU A 18 16.37 -9.98 -49.93
N LEU A 19 15.30 -9.24 -50.22
CA LEU A 19 14.92 -8.07 -49.43
C LEU A 19 14.39 -8.57 -48.06
N GLY A 20 15.23 -8.56 -47.04
CA GLY A 20 14.83 -8.71 -45.66
C GLY A 20 14.08 -7.47 -45.20
N VAL A 21 12.76 -7.54 -45.09
CA VAL A 21 11.95 -6.52 -44.38
C VAL A 21 12.25 -6.66 -42.88
N LEU A 22 13.12 -5.81 -42.36
CA LEU A 22 13.28 -5.63 -40.93
C LEU A 22 12.00 -4.96 -40.42
N ALA A 23 11.07 -5.77 -39.87
CA ALA A 23 9.99 -5.28 -39.04
C ALA A 23 10.59 -4.81 -37.74
N THR A 24 10.93 -3.54 -37.64
CA THR A 24 11.20 -2.88 -36.37
C THR A 24 9.90 -2.85 -35.58
N SER A 25 9.76 -3.73 -34.60
CA SER A 25 8.72 -3.64 -33.58
C SER A 25 8.93 -2.30 -32.88
N LEU A 26 8.11 -1.30 -33.21
CA LEU A 26 7.97 -0.11 -32.40
C LEU A 26 7.40 -0.59 -31.05
N HIS A 27 8.27 -0.87 -30.08
CA HIS A 27 7.86 -0.91 -28.69
C HIS A 27 7.42 0.51 -28.37
N ALA A 28 6.11 0.72 -28.18
CA ALA A 28 5.59 1.97 -27.70
C ALA A 28 6.30 2.27 -26.37
N GLN A 29 7.09 3.32 -26.36
CA GLN A 29 7.83 3.72 -25.17
C GLN A 29 6.79 4.05 -24.07
N LYS A 30 6.89 3.37 -22.90
CA LYS A 30 5.97 3.62 -21.79
C LYS A 30 5.96 5.13 -21.51
N PRO A 31 4.79 5.79 -21.38
CA PRO A 31 4.74 7.21 -21.10
C PRO A 31 5.55 7.55 -19.86
N THR A 32 6.28 8.66 -19.90
CA THR A 32 7.05 9.11 -18.73
C THR A 32 6.09 9.56 -17.64
N THR A 33 6.22 8.99 -16.46
CA THR A 33 5.41 9.35 -15.29
C THR A 33 5.72 10.78 -14.86
N TYR A 34 4.69 11.57 -14.62
CA TYR A 34 4.79 12.90 -14.05
C TYR A 34 4.81 12.84 -12.51
N PHE A 35 5.79 13.52 -11.91
CA PHE A 35 5.89 13.68 -10.47
C PHE A 35 5.54 15.13 -10.08
N PRO A 36 4.43 15.35 -9.36
CA PRO A 36 3.98 16.70 -9.04
C PRO A 36 4.91 17.39 -8.03
N PRO A 37 5.35 18.64 -8.30
CA PRO A 37 6.04 19.45 -7.30
C PRO A 37 5.20 19.68 -6.05
N PRO A 38 5.78 20.07 -4.89
CA PRO A 38 5.04 20.36 -3.67
C PRO A 38 3.87 21.32 -3.91
N GLY A 39 2.66 20.93 -3.46
CA GLY A 39 1.44 21.73 -3.57
C GLY A 39 0.93 22.00 -5.01
N LYS A 40 1.50 21.34 -6.02
CA LYS A 40 1.16 21.61 -7.43
C LYS A 40 0.82 20.33 -8.19
N TRP A 41 -0.42 19.93 -8.13
CA TRP A 41 -0.93 18.89 -9.00
C TRP A 41 -1.23 19.43 -10.40
N GLN A 42 -1.01 18.60 -11.43
CA GLN A 42 -1.48 18.87 -12.79
C GLN A 42 -2.60 17.92 -13.17
N THR A 43 -3.61 18.47 -13.82
CA THR A 43 -4.71 17.71 -14.41
C THR A 43 -4.48 17.59 -15.91
N LYS A 44 -4.77 16.43 -16.47
CA LYS A 44 -4.84 16.22 -17.92
C LYS A 44 -6.20 15.63 -18.31
N SER A 45 -6.63 15.92 -19.54
CA SER A 45 -7.85 15.29 -20.04
C SER A 45 -7.65 13.78 -20.12
N PRO A 46 -8.66 12.97 -19.77
CA PRO A 46 -8.59 11.51 -19.84
C PRO A 46 -8.13 11.02 -21.22
N ALA A 47 -8.66 11.58 -22.29
CA ALA A 47 -8.29 11.21 -23.66
C ALA A 47 -6.81 11.41 -23.98
N ALA A 48 -6.17 12.45 -23.44
CA ALA A 48 -4.73 12.68 -23.61
C ALA A 48 -3.85 11.62 -22.96
N LEU A 49 -4.42 10.82 -22.04
CA LEU A 49 -3.75 9.76 -21.30
C LEU A 49 -4.34 8.37 -21.59
N GLY A 50 -5.03 8.20 -22.75
CA GLY A 50 -5.58 6.92 -23.17
C GLY A 50 -6.74 6.43 -22.31
N MET A 51 -7.60 7.36 -21.86
CA MET A 51 -8.81 7.01 -21.13
C MET A 51 -10.06 7.64 -21.76
N ASP A 52 -11.17 6.90 -21.75
CA ASP A 52 -12.49 7.38 -22.18
C ASP A 52 -13.09 8.32 -21.10
N ALA A 53 -13.30 9.57 -21.48
CA ALA A 53 -13.77 10.60 -20.55
C ALA A 53 -15.22 10.34 -20.05
N ALA A 54 -16.08 9.77 -20.88
CA ALA A 54 -17.46 9.49 -20.49
C ALA A 54 -17.53 8.35 -19.47
N LYS A 55 -16.82 7.28 -19.72
CA LYS A 55 -16.72 6.14 -18.79
C LYS A 55 -16.02 6.53 -17.48
N LEU A 56 -15.01 7.40 -17.55
CA LEU A 56 -14.38 7.92 -16.34
C LEU A 56 -15.33 8.80 -15.53
N GLN A 57 -16.19 9.58 -16.19
CA GLN A 57 -17.26 10.33 -15.50
C GLN A 57 -18.26 9.40 -14.82
N GLU A 58 -18.65 8.29 -15.46
CA GLU A 58 -19.49 7.25 -14.84
C GLU A 58 -18.81 6.67 -13.56
N ALA A 59 -17.48 6.52 -13.54
CA ALA A 59 -16.76 6.10 -12.36
C ALA A 59 -16.85 7.16 -11.24
N VAL A 60 -16.71 8.44 -11.56
CA VAL A 60 -16.86 9.55 -10.59
C VAL A 60 -18.27 9.60 -10.03
N ASP A 61 -19.29 9.53 -10.89
CA ASP A 61 -20.69 9.55 -10.47
C ASP A 61 -21.01 8.36 -9.55
N TYR A 62 -20.51 7.18 -9.91
CA TYR A 62 -20.62 5.99 -9.09
C TYR A 62 -19.96 6.17 -7.72
N ALA A 63 -18.75 6.72 -7.67
CA ALA A 63 -18.04 6.96 -6.42
C ALA A 63 -18.80 7.91 -5.49
N GLN A 64 -19.36 8.99 -6.04
CA GLN A 64 -20.16 9.96 -5.26
C GLN A 64 -21.47 9.36 -4.74
N ALA A 65 -22.11 8.47 -5.52
CA ALA A 65 -23.32 7.79 -5.12
C ALA A 65 -23.12 6.70 -4.05
N HIS A 66 -21.87 6.22 -3.86
CA HIS A 66 -21.54 5.14 -2.95
C HIS A 66 -20.68 5.59 -1.75
N GLY A 67 -20.95 6.79 -1.24
CA GLY A 67 -20.34 7.26 0.01
C GLY A 67 -20.77 6.42 1.21
N SER A 68 -19.83 6.17 2.14
CA SER A 68 -20.08 5.48 3.40
C SER A 68 -20.97 6.30 4.33
N THR A 69 -21.73 5.62 5.16
CA THR A 69 -22.51 6.22 6.26
C THR A 69 -21.79 6.13 7.61
N TRP A 70 -20.49 5.75 7.62
CA TRP A 70 -19.72 5.62 8.86
C TRP A 70 -19.78 6.87 9.72
N ASP A 71 -20.09 6.67 11.00
CA ASP A 71 -20.22 7.71 12.01
C ASP A 71 -19.29 7.40 13.20
N PHE A 72 -18.45 8.35 13.60
CA PHE A 72 -17.48 8.12 14.66
C PHE A 72 -18.13 7.94 16.03
N GLU A 73 -19.20 8.65 16.34
CA GLU A 73 -19.86 8.54 17.65
C GLU A 73 -20.62 7.20 17.77
N LYS A 74 -21.29 6.78 16.69
CA LYS A 74 -22.15 5.59 16.69
C LYS A 74 -21.39 4.32 16.34
N ASP A 75 -20.66 4.35 15.21
CA ASP A 75 -20.10 3.13 14.62
C ASP A 75 -18.76 2.76 15.24
N GLN A 76 -17.93 3.75 15.57
CA GLN A 76 -16.60 3.51 16.13
C GLN A 76 -16.67 2.78 17.48
N VAL A 77 -17.42 3.32 18.43
CA VAL A 77 -17.53 2.75 19.79
C VAL A 77 -18.25 1.41 19.74
N ARG A 78 -19.33 1.31 18.96
CA ARG A 78 -20.07 0.06 18.79
C ARG A 78 -19.20 -1.05 18.20
N THR A 79 -18.33 -0.72 17.24
CA THR A 79 -17.53 -1.70 16.50
C THR A 79 -16.24 -2.07 17.23
N PHE A 80 -15.60 -1.12 17.91
CA PHE A 80 -14.25 -1.30 18.44
C PHE A 80 -14.10 -1.04 19.94
N GLY A 81 -15.18 -0.65 20.61
CA GLY A 81 -15.16 -0.32 22.03
C GLY A 81 -14.55 1.07 22.32
N THR A 82 -14.21 1.28 23.56
CA THR A 82 -13.74 2.58 24.06
C THR A 82 -12.45 3.04 23.36
N PRO A 83 -12.42 4.27 22.81
CA PRO A 83 -11.22 4.86 22.24
C PRO A 83 -10.09 5.01 23.28
N LEU A 84 -8.85 4.88 22.81
CA LEU A 84 -7.61 5.14 23.55
C LEU A 84 -6.93 6.43 23.12
N GLY A 85 -7.42 7.05 22.05
CA GLY A 85 -6.89 8.28 21.50
C GLY A 85 -7.97 9.10 20.80
N PRO A 86 -7.64 10.31 20.33
CA PRO A 86 -8.62 11.23 19.76
C PRO A 86 -9.28 10.69 18.50
N LEU A 87 -10.53 11.08 18.30
CA LEU A 87 -11.32 10.87 17.09
C LEU A 87 -11.90 12.22 16.67
N PRO A 88 -12.12 12.46 15.37
CA PRO A 88 -12.83 13.63 14.90
C PRO A 88 -14.31 13.51 15.29
N LYS A 89 -14.97 14.64 15.55
CA LYS A 89 -16.43 14.66 15.73
C LYS A 89 -17.18 14.33 14.45
N GLN A 90 -16.62 14.73 13.33
CA GLN A 90 -17.20 14.54 12.00
C GLN A 90 -16.10 14.17 11.03
N ARG A 91 -16.45 13.47 9.97
CA ARG A 91 -15.59 13.20 8.82
C ARG A 91 -16.02 14.03 7.61
N ALA A 92 -15.15 14.17 6.65
CA ALA A 92 -15.51 14.68 5.34
C ALA A 92 -16.53 13.77 4.62
N ALA A 93 -17.21 14.30 3.64
CA ALA A 93 -17.96 13.50 2.69
C ALA A 93 -17.01 12.61 1.87
N THR A 94 -17.57 11.63 1.16
CA THR A 94 -16.77 10.80 0.24
C THR A 94 -16.02 11.68 -0.75
N ASN A 95 -14.73 11.40 -0.94
CA ASN A 95 -13.86 12.14 -1.84
C ASN A 95 -12.75 11.24 -2.39
N GLY A 96 -12.16 11.64 -3.50
CA GLY A 96 -11.09 10.82 -4.08
C GLY A 96 -10.43 11.42 -5.31
N ILE A 97 -9.37 10.75 -5.74
CA ILE A 97 -8.50 11.15 -6.87
C ILE A 97 -8.17 9.91 -7.69
N ILE A 98 -8.23 10.04 -9.00
CA ILE A 98 -7.73 9.04 -9.96
C ILE A 98 -6.54 9.65 -10.69
N LEU A 99 -5.38 8.98 -10.60
CA LEU A 99 -4.18 9.32 -11.34
C LEU A 99 -3.98 8.36 -12.50
N ARG A 100 -3.48 8.89 -13.60
CA ARG A 100 -2.92 8.15 -14.74
C ARG A 100 -1.58 8.77 -15.11
N HIS A 101 -0.50 7.97 -15.13
CA HIS A 101 0.86 8.45 -15.40
C HIS A 101 1.26 9.65 -14.52
N GLY A 102 0.81 9.68 -13.26
CA GLY A 102 1.09 10.76 -12.31
C GLY A 102 0.23 12.02 -12.46
N PHE A 103 -0.59 12.15 -13.49
CA PHE A 103 -1.53 13.27 -13.65
C PHE A 103 -2.90 12.95 -13.05
N ILE A 104 -3.57 13.95 -12.49
CA ILE A 104 -4.99 13.82 -12.13
C ILE A 104 -5.81 13.76 -13.41
N VAL A 105 -6.56 12.67 -13.60
CA VAL A 105 -7.54 12.50 -14.69
C VAL A 105 -8.97 12.70 -14.21
N ALA A 106 -9.22 12.45 -12.91
CA ALA A 106 -10.51 12.76 -12.28
C ALA A 106 -10.31 12.97 -10.77
N GLN A 107 -11.18 13.76 -10.17
CA GLN A 107 -11.28 13.95 -8.72
C GLN A 107 -12.70 14.33 -8.34
N PHE A 108 -13.08 14.06 -7.09
CA PHE A 108 -14.40 14.38 -6.57
C PHE A 108 -14.37 14.64 -5.06
N GLY A 109 -15.32 15.41 -4.57
CA GLY A 109 -15.40 15.81 -3.17
C GLY A 109 -14.27 16.75 -2.74
N ASP A 110 -14.09 16.90 -1.43
CA ASP A 110 -13.00 17.69 -0.85
C ASP A 110 -11.74 16.85 -0.68
N THR A 111 -10.86 16.86 -1.67
CA THR A 111 -9.61 16.08 -1.69
C THR A 111 -8.55 16.57 -0.71
N LYS A 112 -8.76 17.73 -0.08
CA LYS A 112 -7.87 18.33 0.92
C LYS A 112 -8.32 18.08 2.36
N ALA A 113 -9.51 17.53 2.55
CA ALA A 113 -9.97 17.15 3.88
C ALA A 113 -9.07 16.05 4.48
N SER A 114 -8.51 16.32 5.67
CA SER A 114 -7.62 15.38 6.37
C SER A 114 -8.42 14.58 7.38
N ASP A 115 -8.59 13.30 7.13
CA ASP A 115 -9.34 12.35 7.95
C ASP A 115 -8.48 11.15 8.39
N PRO A 116 -8.85 10.44 9.45
CA PRO A 116 -8.18 9.20 9.84
C PRO A 116 -8.45 8.10 8.82
N VAL A 117 -7.39 7.47 8.33
CA VAL A 117 -7.44 6.47 7.24
C VAL A 117 -7.40 5.03 7.72
N TYR A 118 -7.51 4.81 9.04
CA TYR A 118 -7.50 3.49 9.65
C TYR A 118 -6.28 2.65 9.21
N SER A 119 -6.55 1.43 8.74
CA SER A 119 -5.49 0.47 8.44
C SER A 119 -4.69 0.75 7.16
N VAL A 120 -5.03 1.79 6.39
CA VAL A 120 -4.11 2.33 5.36
C VAL A 120 -2.75 2.65 5.98
N ALA A 121 -2.71 3.07 7.25
CA ALA A 121 -1.49 3.31 8.02
C ALA A 121 -0.52 2.11 8.06
N LYS A 122 -1.00 0.87 7.91
CA LYS A 122 -0.15 -0.33 7.91
C LYS A 122 0.82 -0.34 6.73
N SER A 123 0.39 0.12 5.56
CA SER A 123 1.27 0.22 4.39
C SER A 123 2.36 1.28 4.57
N PHE A 124 2.10 2.32 5.37
CA PHE A 124 3.14 3.25 5.80
C PHE A 124 4.12 2.61 6.79
N LEU A 125 3.66 1.72 7.68
CA LEU A 125 4.57 0.93 8.54
C LEU A 125 5.45 -0.02 7.70
N SER A 126 4.92 -0.62 6.63
CA SER A 126 5.73 -1.39 5.68
C SER A 126 6.85 -0.54 5.08
N THR A 127 6.52 0.68 4.64
CA THR A 127 7.50 1.63 4.10
C THR A 127 8.56 2.01 5.13
N LEU A 128 8.18 2.24 6.39
CA LEU A 128 9.14 2.50 7.47
C LEU A 128 10.06 1.30 7.74
N ALA A 129 9.54 0.07 7.64
CA ALA A 129 10.36 -1.13 7.75
C ALA A 129 11.37 -1.25 6.60
N SER A 130 10.99 -0.88 5.36
CA SER A 130 11.94 -0.75 4.24
C SER A 130 13.09 0.21 4.60
N LEU A 131 12.76 1.40 5.12
CA LEU A 131 13.77 2.36 5.53
C LEU A 131 14.69 1.81 6.64
N ALA A 132 14.17 0.97 7.53
CA ALA A 132 14.99 0.33 8.56
C ALA A 132 15.96 -0.70 7.96
N VAL A 133 15.56 -1.44 6.93
CA VAL A 133 16.43 -2.34 6.17
C VAL A 133 17.47 -1.55 5.37
N ASP A 134 17.06 -0.54 4.63
CA ASP A 134 17.94 0.30 3.82
C ASP A 134 19.02 1.00 4.65
N ARG A 135 18.70 1.33 5.92
CA ARG A 135 19.65 1.91 6.90
C ARG A 135 20.43 0.86 7.68
N SER A 136 20.30 -0.42 7.36
CA SER A 136 20.92 -1.53 8.08
C SER A 136 20.57 -1.61 9.58
N LEU A 137 19.46 -1.00 9.98
CA LEU A 137 18.89 -1.16 11.33
C LEU A 137 18.27 -2.55 11.48
N ILE A 138 17.66 -3.08 10.42
CA ILE A 138 17.27 -4.49 10.28
C ILE A 138 18.22 -5.10 9.25
N LYS A 139 18.99 -6.10 9.65
CA LYS A 139 19.95 -6.76 8.75
C LYS A 139 19.26 -7.75 7.81
N ASN A 140 18.28 -8.49 8.34
CA ASN A 140 17.47 -9.43 7.59
C ASN A 140 16.06 -9.48 8.19
N VAL A 141 15.04 -9.43 7.35
CA VAL A 141 13.63 -9.51 7.80
C VAL A 141 13.28 -10.87 8.44
N ASN A 142 14.08 -11.91 8.19
CA ASN A 142 13.93 -13.20 8.82
C ASN A 142 14.64 -13.31 10.19
N ASP A 143 15.37 -12.28 10.62
CA ASP A 143 15.95 -12.28 11.96
C ASP A 143 14.84 -12.14 13.01
N PRO A 144 15.00 -12.82 14.18
CA PRO A 144 14.10 -12.62 15.31
C PRO A 144 14.13 -11.16 15.79
N VAL A 145 12.95 -10.59 16.03
CA VAL A 145 12.83 -9.23 16.58
C VAL A 145 13.53 -9.12 17.95
N ALA A 146 13.52 -10.20 18.72
CA ALA A 146 14.23 -10.31 20.00
C ALA A 146 15.74 -10.02 19.92
N SER A 147 16.37 -10.19 18.74
CA SER A 147 17.80 -9.87 18.54
C SER A 147 18.05 -8.35 18.47
N TYR A 148 17.02 -7.54 18.36
CA TYR A 148 17.09 -6.08 18.17
C TYR A 148 16.38 -5.32 19.29
N ILE A 149 15.28 -5.88 19.83
CA ILE A 149 14.37 -5.20 20.75
C ILE A 149 14.33 -5.94 22.09
N HIS A 150 14.78 -5.26 23.14
CA HIS A 150 14.96 -5.82 24.50
C HIS A 150 14.08 -5.05 25.51
N ASP A 151 12.77 -5.04 25.27
CA ASP A 151 11.79 -4.31 26.09
C ASP A 151 10.79 -5.22 26.82
N GLY A 152 11.09 -6.50 26.92
CA GLY A 152 10.23 -7.51 27.55
C GLY A 152 9.18 -8.12 26.62
N GLY A 153 8.89 -7.49 25.49
CA GLY A 153 7.80 -7.93 24.61
C GLY A 153 8.12 -9.16 23.77
N TYR A 154 9.38 -9.59 23.74
CA TYR A 154 9.85 -10.76 23.00
C TYR A 154 10.66 -11.75 23.86
N ASP A 155 10.51 -11.69 25.19
CA ASP A 155 11.33 -12.50 26.11
C ASP A 155 10.75 -13.91 26.32
N SER A 156 9.47 -14.14 26.02
CA SER A 156 8.88 -15.48 26.16
C SER A 156 9.48 -16.46 25.11
N PRO A 157 9.55 -17.76 25.41
CA PRO A 157 10.00 -18.76 24.45
C PRO A 157 9.24 -18.76 23.13
N HIS A 158 7.99 -18.30 23.14
CA HIS A 158 7.15 -18.16 21.95
C HIS A 158 7.51 -16.88 21.19
N ASN A 159 7.40 -15.71 21.85
CA ASN A 159 7.62 -14.42 21.19
C ASN A 159 9.05 -14.22 20.69
N SER A 160 10.05 -14.87 21.33
CA SER A 160 11.47 -14.79 20.92
C SER A 160 11.76 -15.35 19.53
N LYS A 161 10.85 -16.17 18.98
CA LYS A 161 10.95 -16.74 17.64
C LYS A 161 10.41 -15.81 16.54
N ILE A 162 9.64 -14.78 16.91
CA ILE A 162 8.95 -13.89 15.98
C ILE A 162 9.95 -13.08 15.18
N THR A 163 9.85 -13.14 13.85
CA THR A 163 10.68 -12.36 12.93
C THR A 163 10.01 -11.07 12.51
N TRP A 164 10.76 -10.12 11.96
CA TRP A 164 10.22 -8.93 11.32
C TRP A 164 9.24 -9.29 10.20
N LYS A 165 9.58 -10.31 9.40
CA LYS A 165 8.73 -10.82 8.32
C LYS A 165 7.39 -11.34 8.85
N ASN A 166 7.37 -12.03 9.98
CA ASN A 166 6.12 -12.52 10.56
C ASN A 166 5.16 -11.36 10.91
N HIS A 167 5.67 -10.25 11.42
CA HIS A 167 4.86 -9.04 11.64
C HIS A 167 4.35 -8.43 10.33
N LEU A 168 5.22 -8.30 9.34
CA LEU A 168 4.88 -7.73 8.03
C LEU A 168 3.78 -8.53 7.31
N GLN A 169 3.79 -9.85 7.47
CA GLN A 169 2.82 -10.76 6.86
C GLN A 169 1.58 -11.02 7.73
N GLN A 170 1.48 -10.41 8.92
CA GLN A 170 0.42 -10.70 9.89
C GLN A 170 0.41 -12.19 10.34
N GLU A 171 1.58 -12.79 10.44
CA GLU A 171 1.81 -14.18 10.85
C GLU A 171 2.63 -14.26 12.15
N SER A 172 2.71 -13.16 12.91
CA SER A 172 3.58 -13.11 14.10
C SER A 172 3.10 -13.97 15.24
N GLU A 173 1.79 -14.18 15.36
CA GLU A 173 1.20 -14.86 16.52
C GLU A 173 1.71 -14.31 17.87
N TRP A 174 2.12 -13.04 17.90
CA TRP A 174 2.59 -12.40 19.13
C TRP A 174 1.53 -12.49 20.21
N GLU A 175 1.93 -13.01 21.38
CA GLU A 175 1.10 -13.10 22.57
C GLU A 175 1.42 -11.99 23.55
N GLY A 176 0.38 -11.40 24.14
CA GLY A 176 0.55 -10.37 25.15
C GLY A 176 -0.54 -9.31 25.12
N THR A 177 -0.37 -8.37 26.04
CA THR A 177 -1.24 -7.20 26.16
C THR A 177 -0.44 -5.94 25.88
N LEU A 178 -0.94 -5.09 25.01
CA LEU A 178 -0.33 -3.81 24.68
C LEU A 178 -1.36 -2.70 24.84
N TRP A 179 -1.04 -1.68 25.65
CA TRP A 179 -1.90 -0.52 25.94
C TRP A 179 -3.32 -0.92 26.41
N GLY A 180 -3.41 -1.99 27.21
CA GLY A 180 -4.68 -2.51 27.74
C GLY A 180 -5.49 -3.34 26.73
N LYS A 181 -4.94 -3.66 25.55
CA LYS A 181 -5.57 -4.53 24.54
C LYS A 181 -4.81 -5.85 24.45
N ASN A 182 -5.52 -6.95 24.61
CA ASN A 182 -4.96 -8.30 24.51
C ASN A 182 -4.97 -8.74 23.05
N ALA A 183 -3.85 -9.28 22.56
CA ALA A 183 -3.68 -9.75 21.20
C ALA A 183 -4.63 -10.91 20.83
N ASP A 184 -4.98 -11.74 21.79
CA ASP A 184 -5.80 -12.96 21.57
C ASP A 184 -7.27 -12.64 21.24
N PHE A 185 -7.74 -11.43 21.62
CA PHE A 185 -9.14 -11.03 21.45
C PHE A 185 -9.38 -10.09 20.26
N VAL A 186 -8.34 -9.76 19.50
CA VAL A 186 -8.43 -8.74 18.45
C VAL A 186 -8.29 -9.36 17.05
N GLY A 187 -9.36 -9.64 16.41
CA GLY A 187 -9.37 -10.15 15.04
C GLY A 187 -10.77 -10.41 14.52
N THR A 188 -11.67 -10.83 15.37
CA THR A 188 -13.03 -11.25 14.98
C THR A 188 -14.12 -10.23 15.26
N GLU A 189 -13.94 -9.36 16.24
CA GLU A 189 -14.82 -8.20 16.45
C GLU A 189 -14.90 -7.30 15.21
N GLN A 190 -13.88 -7.36 14.37
CA GLN A 190 -13.68 -6.51 13.19
C GLN A 190 -14.75 -6.69 12.11
N PHE A 191 -15.48 -7.81 12.11
CA PHE A 191 -16.42 -8.15 11.03
C PHE A 191 -17.83 -8.49 11.51
N GLY A 192 -18.20 -8.14 12.74
CA GLY A 192 -19.54 -8.40 13.27
C GLY A 192 -19.89 -9.90 13.40
N ARG A 193 -18.90 -10.77 13.50
CA ARG A 193 -19.06 -12.23 13.52
C ARG A 193 -19.11 -12.83 14.94
N GLY A 194 -19.57 -12.07 15.92
CA GLY A 194 -19.75 -12.55 17.29
C GLY A 194 -18.45 -12.72 18.09
N GLU A 195 -18.57 -13.08 19.38
CA GLU A 195 -17.43 -13.34 20.25
C GLU A 195 -16.57 -14.48 19.70
N ARG A 196 -15.29 -14.24 19.54
CA ARG A 196 -14.35 -15.30 19.17
C ARG A 196 -14.14 -16.23 20.36
N LYS A 197 -14.26 -17.51 20.11
CA LYS A 197 -13.71 -18.50 21.05
C LYS A 197 -12.19 -18.40 21.00
N PRO A 198 -11.50 -18.31 22.15
CA PRO A 198 -10.06 -18.36 22.19
C PRO A 198 -9.57 -19.59 21.41
N ARG A 199 -8.65 -19.39 20.47
CA ARG A 199 -7.94 -20.47 19.81
C ARG A 199 -6.55 -20.62 20.42
N ALA A 200 -5.97 -21.79 20.30
CA ALA A 200 -4.56 -21.96 20.64
C ALA A 200 -3.69 -21.09 19.71
N ILE A 201 -2.72 -20.40 20.28
CA ILE A 201 -1.68 -19.66 19.56
C ILE A 201 -0.87 -20.67 18.73
N GLN A 202 -0.60 -20.33 17.49
CA GLN A 202 0.19 -21.14 16.56
C GLN A 202 1.65 -20.68 16.59
N GLU A 203 2.56 -21.50 16.06
CA GLU A 203 3.96 -21.10 15.91
C GLU A 203 4.08 -19.84 15.01
N PRO A 204 4.95 -18.87 15.34
CA PRO A 204 5.19 -17.71 14.50
C PRO A 204 5.54 -18.11 13.07
N GLY A 205 4.87 -17.49 12.09
CA GLY A 205 5.04 -17.78 10.67
C GLY A 205 4.24 -18.96 10.14
N SER A 206 3.36 -19.57 10.96
CA SER A 206 2.56 -20.73 10.54
C SER A 206 1.06 -20.42 10.36
N PHE A 207 0.62 -19.23 10.72
CA PHE A 207 -0.79 -18.87 10.69
C PHE A 207 -1.01 -17.39 10.39
N TYR A 208 -1.80 -17.08 9.39
CA TYR A 208 -2.21 -15.70 9.07
C TYR A 208 -3.39 -15.28 9.93
N GLU A 209 -3.23 -14.19 10.66
CA GLU A 209 -4.31 -13.51 11.37
C GLU A 209 -4.14 -12.00 11.33
N TYR A 210 -5.07 -11.33 10.67
CA TYR A 210 -5.10 -9.86 10.67
C TYR A 210 -5.41 -9.36 12.09
N ASN A 211 -4.45 -8.69 12.75
CA ASN A 211 -4.52 -8.36 14.17
C ASN A 211 -3.88 -6.98 14.47
N ASP A 212 -4.71 -6.04 14.95
CA ASP A 212 -4.26 -4.67 15.19
C ASP A 212 -3.30 -4.55 16.39
N VAL A 213 -3.45 -5.37 17.44
CA VAL A 213 -2.52 -5.33 18.60
C VAL A 213 -1.13 -5.79 18.19
N ARG A 214 -1.04 -6.86 17.38
CA ARG A 214 0.22 -7.37 16.86
C ARG A 214 0.93 -6.37 15.96
N ILE A 215 0.17 -5.62 15.15
CA ILE A 215 0.73 -4.53 14.33
C ILE A 215 1.11 -3.31 15.19
N ASN A 216 0.38 -3.00 16.24
CA ASN A 216 0.79 -1.97 17.19
C ASN A 216 2.09 -2.35 17.90
N ARG A 217 2.28 -3.65 18.22
CA ARG A 217 3.55 -4.17 18.73
C ARG A 217 4.69 -4.01 17.72
N PHE A 218 4.43 -4.29 16.45
CA PHE A 218 5.39 -4.05 15.36
C PHE A 218 5.77 -2.57 15.25
N SER A 219 4.77 -1.67 15.30
CA SER A 219 5.00 -0.21 15.28
C SER A 219 5.90 0.23 16.45
N LEU A 220 5.62 -0.24 17.67
CA LEU A 220 6.46 0.04 18.84
C LEU A 220 7.89 -0.50 18.64
N SER A 221 8.05 -1.66 18.05
CA SER A 221 9.38 -2.23 17.76
C SER A 221 10.16 -1.36 16.77
N LEU A 222 9.51 -0.87 15.71
CA LEU A 222 10.13 0.07 14.77
C LEU A 222 10.50 1.38 15.45
N LEU A 223 9.64 1.95 16.31
CA LEU A 223 9.94 3.16 17.07
C LEU A 223 11.19 3.00 17.92
N ARG A 224 11.31 1.88 18.66
CA ARG A 224 12.50 1.57 19.45
C ARG A 224 13.75 1.40 18.60
N LEU A 225 13.60 0.78 17.44
CA LEU A 225 14.70 0.56 16.50
C LEU A 225 15.23 1.87 15.92
N PHE A 226 14.33 2.80 15.53
CA PHE A 226 14.72 4.11 15.03
C PHE A 226 15.21 5.06 16.14
N GLY A 227 14.80 4.85 17.39
CA GLY A 227 15.15 5.73 18.50
C GLY A 227 14.51 7.12 18.43
N THR A 228 13.51 7.31 17.57
CA THR A 228 12.77 8.55 17.35
C THR A 228 11.35 8.28 16.89
N GLY A 229 10.47 9.30 16.92
CA GLY A 229 9.07 9.16 16.50
C GLY A 229 8.95 8.71 15.05
N LEU A 230 8.13 7.69 14.81
CA LEU A 230 7.88 7.20 13.44
C LEU A 230 7.31 8.27 12.51
N PRO A 231 6.44 9.22 12.98
CA PRO A 231 6.00 10.35 12.15
C PRO A 231 7.16 11.21 11.65
N ASP A 232 8.21 11.43 12.47
CA ASP A 232 9.37 12.23 12.09
C ASP A 232 10.22 11.53 11.02
N VAL A 233 10.40 10.20 11.19
CA VAL A 233 11.08 9.36 10.18
C VAL A 233 10.33 9.39 8.87
N LEU A 234 9.01 9.19 8.90
CA LEU A 234 8.15 9.23 7.71
C LEU A 234 8.20 10.59 7.04
N LYS A 235 8.08 11.67 7.82
CA LYS A 235 8.11 13.04 7.33
C LYS A 235 9.37 13.31 6.53
N THR A 236 10.53 13.12 7.15
CA THR A 236 11.81 13.52 6.55
C THR A 236 12.25 12.61 5.42
N SER A 237 11.89 11.32 5.47
CA SER A 237 12.37 10.33 4.51
C SER A 237 11.45 10.12 3.32
N ILE A 238 10.15 10.35 3.47
CA ILE A 238 9.13 10.07 2.46
C ILE A 238 8.26 11.29 2.15
N MET A 239 7.54 11.82 3.15
CA MET A 239 6.48 12.81 2.89
C MET A 239 7.03 14.14 2.36
N ASP A 240 8.09 14.68 2.95
CA ASP A 240 8.75 15.90 2.45
C ASP A 240 9.37 15.67 1.05
N PRO A 241 10.14 14.58 0.81
CA PRO A 241 10.66 14.24 -0.53
C PRO A 241 9.63 14.12 -1.64
N ILE A 242 8.44 13.57 -1.36
CA ILE A 242 7.36 13.48 -2.35
C ILE A 242 6.53 14.76 -2.45
N GLY A 243 6.83 15.77 -1.66
CA GLY A 243 6.14 17.06 -1.66
C GLY A 243 4.73 17.01 -1.09
N ALA A 244 4.48 16.14 -0.11
CA ALA A 244 3.23 16.11 0.63
C ALA A 244 2.99 17.42 1.40
N SER A 245 1.75 17.70 1.72
CA SER A 245 1.37 18.84 2.57
C SER A 245 1.89 18.67 4.00
N HIS A 246 1.70 19.70 4.83
CA HIS A 246 1.99 19.61 6.26
C HIS A 246 0.72 19.34 7.10
N ASP A 247 -0.40 18.99 6.45
CA ASP A 247 -1.69 18.79 7.11
C ASP A 247 -1.89 17.36 7.62
N TRP A 248 -1.07 16.40 7.18
CA TRP A 248 -1.11 15.04 7.70
C TRP A 248 -0.48 14.97 9.09
N ARG A 249 -0.99 14.04 9.92
CA ARG A 249 -0.44 13.74 11.24
C ARG A 249 -0.68 12.28 11.59
N TRP A 250 0.23 11.68 12.33
CA TRP A 250 0.05 10.33 12.86
C TRP A 250 -0.03 10.41 14.38
N VAL A 251 -1.23 10.26 14.91
CA VAL A 251 -1.57 10.54 16.30
C VAL A 251 -1.47 9.26 17.12
N PRO A 252 -0.67 9.24 18.22
CA PRO A 252 -0.58 8.08 19.11
C PRO A 252 -1.85 7.94 19.96
N TYR A 253 -1.98 6.83 20.67
CA TYR A 253 -2.94 6.71 21.77
C TYR A 253 -2.46 7.51 23.00
N ASP A 254 -3.38 7.92 23.84
CA ASP A 254 -3.07 8.70 25.06
C ASP A 254 -2.19 7.90 26.03
N ASN A 255 -2.33 6.57 26.06
CA ASN A 255 -1.58 5.65 26.90
C ASN A 255 -0.42 4.92 26.17
N SER A 256 0.00 5.40 24.99
CA SER A 256 1.09 4.77 24.22
C SER A 256 2.41 5.53 24.26
N GLN A 257 2.60 6.40 25.29
CA GLN A 257 3.87 7.07 25.53
C GLN A 257 4.91 6.06 26.05
N VAL A 258 6.09 6.09 25.44
CA VAL A 258 7.21 5.22 25.83
C VAL A 258 8.49 6.03 26.00
N ASP A 259 9.32 5.61 26.94
CA ASP A 259 10.65 6.21 27.12
C ASP A 259 11.61 5.71 26.01
N ILE A 260 12.22 6.67 25.32
CA ILE A 260 13.26 6.43 24.33
C ILE A 260 14.44 7.35 24.69
N GLY A 261 15.41 6.80 25.40
CA GLY A 261 16.61 7.53 25.80
C GLY A 261 16.31 8.76 26.66
N GLY A 262 15.40 8.65 27.62
CA GLY A 262 14.98 9.70 28.53
C GLY A 262 13.94 10.68 27.96
N ARG A 263 13.43 10.42 26.75
CA ARG A 263 12.36 11.21 26.10
C ARG A 263 11.07 10.41 26.02
N GLN A 264 9.95 11.00 26.41
CA GLN A 264 8.64 10.41 26.21
C GLN A 264 8.20 10.62 24.75
N ILE A 265 8.02 9.53 24.02
CA ILE A 265 7.62 9.54 22.62
C ILE A 265 6.37 8.68 22.46
N GLY A 266 5.34 9.22 21.82
CA GLY A 266 4.12 8.48 21.51
C GLY A 266 4.35 7.43 20.44
N SER A 267 4.08 6.17 20.75
CA SER A 267 4.07 5.11 19.77
C SER A 267 2.77 5.16 18.97
N VAL A 268 2.87 5.31 17.66
CA VAL A 268 1.71 5.36 16.78
C VAL A 268 1.18 3.95 16.49
N SER A 269 -0.12 3.86 16.22
CA SER A 269 -0.78 2.60 15.89
C SER A 269 -0.78 2.33 14.39
N GLY A 270 -0.96 1.06 14.01
CA GLY A 270 -1.18 0.65 12.62
C GLY A 270 -2.59 0.93 12.10
N GLY A 271 -3.37 1.76 12.78
CA GLY A 271 -4.72 2.14 12.36
C GLY A 271 -5.44 2.99 13.40
N THR A 272 -6.72 3.29 13.15
CA THR A 272 -7.56 4.15 14.01
C THR A 272 -8.58 3.33 14.82
N ARG A 273 -8.33 2.03 15.00
CA ARG A 273 -9.28 1.12 15.67
C ARG A 273 -9.75 1.66 17.03
N TRP A 274 -8.84 2.20 17.83
CA TRP A 274 -9.13 2.81 19.14
C TRP A 274 -8.81 4.31 19.17
N GLY A 275 -9.10 5.00 18.08
CA GLY A 275 -8.76 6.43 17.94
C GLY A 275 -7.32 6.66 17.49
N GLY A 276 -6.86 7.91 17.49
CA GLY A 276 -5.55 8.28 16.97
C GLY A 276 -5.35 7.89 15.50
N GLY A 277 -4.21 7.30 15.17
CA GLY A 277 -3.88 6.80 13.84
C GLY A 277 -3.43 7.88 12.86
N LEU A 278 -3.23 7.49 11.60
CA LEU A 278 -2.81 8.38 10.52
C LEU A 278 -4.01 9.18 9.99
N TRP A 279 -3.91 10.50 10.04
CA TRP A 279 -4.85 11.47 9.49
C TRP A 279 -4.19 12.13 8.30
N ILE A 280 -4.81 12.03 7.13
CA ILE A 280 -4.21 12.46 5.88
C ILE A 280 -5.28 12.71 4.82
N ASN A 281 -5.01 13.59 3.88
CA ASN A 281 -5.91 13.94 2.79
C ASN A 281 -5.67 13.08 1.54
N SER A 282 -6.61 13.11 0.58
CA SER A 282 -6.52 12.34 -0.67
C SER A 282 -5.35 12.75 -1.55
N GLU A 283 -4.95 14.02 -1.55
CA GLU A 283 -3.82 14.49 -2.36
C GLU A 283 -2.48 13.90 -1.89
N ASP A 284 -2.28 13.85 -0.58
CA ASP A 284 -1.06 13.26 0.02
C ASP A 284 -1.05 11.74 -0.08
N LEU A 285 -2.21 11.07 0.06
CA LEU A 285 -2.33 9.64 -0.22
C LEU A 285 -2.03 9.32 -1.68
N ALA A 286 -2.48 10.16 -2.61
CA ALA A 286 -2.20 9.98 -4.04
C ALA A 286 -0.70 10.14 -4.34
N ARG A 287 0.03 11.04 -3.66
CA ARG A 287 1.50 11.14 -3.76
C ARG A 287 2.18 9.89 -3.25
N PHE A 288 1.77 9.40 -2.09
CA PHE A 288 2.28 8.14 -1.56
C PHE A 288 1.98 6.97 -2.49
N GLY A 289 0.75 6.85 -2.98
CA GLY A 289 0.37 5.84 -3.96
C GLY A 289 1.21 5.91 -5.25
N LEU A 290 1.48 7.12 -5.74
CA LEU A 290 2.33 7.34 -6.93
C LEU A 290 3.78 6.91 -6.70
N LEU A 291 4.34 7.18 -5.51
CA LEU A 291 5.67 6.68 -5.13
C LEU A 291 5.71 5.15 -5.20
N ILE A 292 4.72 4.49 -4.61
CA ILE A 292 4.65 3.02 -4.59
C ILE A 292 4.43 2.45 -6.00
N ALA A 293 3.54 3.04 -6.79
CA ALA A 293 3.29 2.65 -8.19
C ALA A 293 4.55 2.75 -9.08
N ASN A 294 5.46 3.66 -8.73
CA ASN A 294 6.74 3.85 -9.40
C ASN A 294 7.91 3.14 -8.70
N HIS A 295 7.62 1.99 -8.10
CA HIS A 295 8.64 1.12 -7.47
C HIS A 295 9.52 1.86 -6.44
N GLY A 296 8.93 2.80 -5.71
CA GLY A 296 9.64 3.59 -4.69
C GLY A 296 10.53 4.71 -5.23
N ASN A 297 10.48 4.95 -6.53
CA ASN A 297 11.21 6.05 -7.16
C ASN A 297 10.32 7.30 -7.26
N TRP A 298 10.88 8.45 -6.88
CA TRP A 298 10.28 9.77 -7.04
C TRP A 298 11.23 10.69 -7.78
N ASP A 299 10.92 10.97 -9.04
CA ASP A 299 11.72 11.87 -9.91
C ASP A 299 13.23 11.59 -9.82
N LYS A 300 13.65 10.36 -10.16
CA LYS A 300 15.03 9.85 -10.14
C LYS A 300 15.65 9.64 -8.75
N ARG A 301 14.88 9.77 -7.69
CA ARG A 301 15.31 9.50 -6.32
C ARG A 301 14.65 8.22 -5.82
N GLN A 302 15.43 7.19 -5.52
CA GLN A 302 14.91 5.98 -4.87
C GLN A 302 14.69 6.28 -3.39
N LEU A 303 13.43 6.35 -2.96
CA LEU A 303 13.03 6.64 -1.58
C LEU A 303 12.66 5.38 -0.80
N VAL A 304 12.19 4.35 -1.51
CA VAL A 304 11.86 3.03 -0.97
C VAL A 304 12.49 2.00 -1.90
N SER A 305 13.16 0.98 -1.36
CA SER A 305 13.82 -0.06 -2.16
C SER A 305 12.83 -0.74 -3.13
N GLU A 306 13.20 -0.87 -4.39
CA GLU A 306 12.40 -1.60 -5.39
C GLU A 306 12.29 -3.08 -5.01
N GLU A 307 13.36 -3.68 -4.50
CA GLU A 307 13.38 -5.08 -4.02
C GLU A 307 12.39 -5.26 -2.87
N TRP A 308 12.37 -4.31 -1.92
CA TRP A 308 11.38 -4.33 -0.85
C TRP A 308 9.94 -4.31 -1.39
N LEU A 309 9.64 -3.44 -2.34
CA LEU A 309 8.28 -3.34 -2.89
C LEU A 309 7.87 -4.60 -3.65
N LYS A 310 8.81 -5.25 -4.35
CA LYS A 310 8.58 -6.54 -4.98
C LYS A 310 8.21 -7.62 -3.95
N ASP A 311 8.94 -7.67 -2.84
CA ASP A 311 8.63 -8.58 -1.74
C ASP A 311 7.31 -8.21 -1.06
N ALA A 312 7.04 -6.91 -0.89
CA ALA A 312 5.85 -6.40 -0.22
C ALA A 312 4.55 -6.75 -0.95
N VAL A 313 4.58 -6.92 -2.27
CA VAL A 313 3.43 -7.36 -3.06
C VAL A 313 3.49 -8.84 -3.43
N THR A 314 4.35 -9.61 -2.78
CA THR A 314 4.40 -11.07 -2.91
C THR A 314 3.52 -11.71 -1.83
N PRO A 315 2.59 -12.62 -2.19
CA PRO A 315 1.71 -13.27 -1.23
C PRO A 315 2.48 -14.05 -0.14
N SER A 316 2.00 -13.99 1.09
CA SER A 316 2.50 -14.87 2.14
C SER A 316 2.00 -16.30 1.96
N ALA A 317 2.66 -17.25 2.62
CA ALA A 317 2.29 -18.66 2.51
C ALA A 317 0.89 -18.95 3.11
N HIS A 318 0.51 -18.25 4.16
CA HIS A 318 -0.73 -18.47 4.91
C HIS A 318 -1.79 -17.38 4.65
N GLY A 319 -1.41 -16.23 4.09
CA GLY A 319 -2.30 -15.15 3.66
C GLY A 319 -2.16 -14.86 2.17
N PRO A 320 -2.77 -15.67 1.28
CA PRO A 320 -2.53 -15.60 -0.18
C PRO A 320 -3.02 -14.31 -0.84
N ASP A 321 -3.76 -13.47 -0.13
CA ASP A 321 -4.22 -12.16 -0.56
C ASP A 321 -3.54 -11.02 0.22
N TYR A 322 -2.40 -11.32 0.89
CA TYR A 322 -1.70 -10.37 1.74
C TYR A 322 -0.18 -10.50 1.61
N GLY A 323 0.50 -9.36 1.50
CA GLY A 323 1.95 -9.27 1.47
C GLY A 323 2.50 -8.56 2.72
N TYR A 324 3.53 -7.71 2.57
CA TYR A 324 4.05 -6.91 3.68
C TYR A 324 3.15 -5.70 3.96
N LEU A 325 2.03 -5.95 4.65
CA LEU A 325 1.01 -4.96 5.03
C LEU A 325 0.31 -4.31 3.81
N TRP A 326 0.20 -5.06 2.72
CA TRP A 326 -0.55 -4.73 1.52
C TRP A 326 -1.57 -5.81 1.18
N TRP A 327 -2.77 -5.42 0.75
CA TRP A 327 -3.79 -6.31 0.21
C TRP A 327 -3.52 -6.56 -1.27
N LEU A 328 -3.55 -7.84 -1.67
CA LEU A 328 -3.15 -8.28 -3.01
C LEU A 328 -4.33 -8.85 -3.78
N ASN A 329 -4.31 -8.65 -5.09
CA ASN A 329 -5.31 -9.18 -6.01
C ASN A 329 -4.81 -10.38 -6.85
N THR A 330 -3.74 -11.04 -6.44
CA THR A 330 -3.03 -12.08 -7.21
C THR A 330 -3.93 -13.20 -7.70
N LYS A 331 -5.05 -13.48 -7.03
CA LYS A 331 -6.07 -14.46 -7.43
C LYS A 331 -7.37 -13.80 -7.87
N GLN A 332 -7.37 -12.51 -8.10
CA GLN A 332 -8.54 -11.70 -8.47
C GLN A 332 -9.77 -11.94 -7.57
N ARG A 333 -9.53 -12.18 -6.27
CA ARG A 333 -10.60 -12.41 -5.28
C ARG A 333 -11.02 -11.13 -4.58
N GLN A 334 -10.10 -10.19 -4.41
CA GLN A 334 -10.38 -8.92 -3.75
C GLN A 334 -11.17 -7.99 -4.69
N TRP A 335 -10.68 -7.87 -5.93
CA TRP A 335 -11.30 -7.06 -6.98
C TRP A 335 -11.27 -7.85 -8.29
N PRO A 336 -12.29 -8.71 -8.55
CA PRO A 336 -12.36 -9.55 -9.76
C PRO A 336 -12.25 -8.76 -11.07
N SER A 337 -12.71 -7.51 -11.07
CA SER A 337 -12.67 -6.61 -12.23
C SER A 337 -11.31 -5.98 -12.48
N GLY A 338 -10.38 -6.07 -11.53
CA GLY A 338 -9.04 -5.50 -11.63
C GLY A 338 -7.97 -6.49 -12.07
N PRO A 339 -6.80 -6.00 -12.53
CA PRO A 339 -5.67 -6.86 -12.85
C PRO A 339 -5.19 -7.66 -11.63
N ALA A 340 -4.66 -8.86 -11.88
CA ALA A 340 -4.05 -9.68 -10.83
C ALA A 340 -2.82 -9.04 -10.18
N SER A 341 -2.16 -8.13 -10.89
CA SER A 341 -1.03 -7.32 -10.42
C SER A 341 -1.44 -6.18 -9.50
N SER A 342 -2.73 -5.82 -9.45
CA SER A 342 -3.20 -4.72 -8.61
C SER A 342 -3.14 -5.07 -7.12
N PHE A 343 -2.92 -4.05 -6.29
CA PHE A 343 -2.85 -4.19 -4.85
C PHE A 343 -3.33 -2.90 -4.16
N ALA A 344 -3.59 -2.96 -2.86
CA ALA A 344 -4.10 -1.80 -2.16
C ALA A 344 -3.70 -1.72 -0.68
N ALA A 345 -3.67 -0.49 -0.18
CA ALA A 345 -3.79 -0.19 1.24
C ALA A 345 -5.26 0.04 1.57
N LEU A 346 -5.83 -0.72 2.51
CA LEU A 346 -7.24 -0.63 2.91
C LEU A 346 -7.38 -0.21 4.37
N GLY A 347 -8.37 0.63 4.65
CA GLY A 347 -8.71 1.05 6.00
C GLY A 347 -10.20 0.95 6.29
N ASN A 348 -10.55 0.68 7.55
CA ASN A 348 -11.94 0.66 7.99
C ASN A 348 -12.65 2.01 7.75
N GLY A 349 -13.96 2.05 7.82
CA GLY A 349 -14.76 3.18 7.33
C GLY A 349 -14.73 3.29 5.80
N SER A 350 -13.97 2.39 5.17
CA SER A 350 -13.65 2.24 3.77
C SER A 350 -12.85 3.42 3.22
N ASN A 351 -11.55 3.29 3.39
CA ASN A 351 -10.51 4.17 2.83
C ASN A 351 -9.54 3.31 2.04
N VAL A 352 -9.11 3.76 0.87
CA VAL A 352 -8.26 2.97 -0.01
C VAL A 352 -7.23 3.82 -0.76
N ILE A 353 -6.05 3.25 -0.94
CA ILE A 353 -5.13 3.55 -2.03
C ILE A 353 -5.08 2.28 -2.87
N TRP A 354 -5.67 2.27 -4.04
CA TRP A 354 -5.61 1.17 -4.98
C TRP A 354 -4.61 1.49 -6.08
N ILE A 355 -3.77 0.53 -6.43
CA ILE A 355 -2.66 0.69 -7.37
C ILE A 355 -2.75 -0.39 -8.43
N ASP A 356 -2.73 0.03 -9.68
CA ASP A 356 -2.61 -0.82 -10.86
C ASP A 356 -1.30 -0.47 -11.59
N PRO A 357 -0.24 -1.26 -11.40
CA PRO A 357 1.05 -1.00 -12.01
C PRO A 357 1.08 -1.28 -13.51
N ASP A 358 0.19 -2.13 -14.03
CA ASP A 358 0.14 -2.46 -15.47
C ASP A 358 -0.36 -1.29 -16.29
N HIS A 359 -1.29 -0.51 -15.75
CA HIS A 359 -1.88 0.64 -16.42
C HIS A 359 -1.41 1.98 -15.84
N ASP A 360 -0.48 1.98 -14.87
CA ASP A 360 0.05 3.18 -14.24
C ASP A 360 -1.06 4.05 -13.62
N ILE A 361 -1.97 3.39 -12.90
CA ILE A 361 -3.13 4.00 -12.23
C ILE A 361 -2.94 3.97 -10.72
N VAL A 362 -3.23 5.10 -10.07
CA VAL A 362 -3.43 5.19 -8.63
C VAL A 362 -4.82 5.74 -8.38
N PHE A 363 -5.58 5.07 -7.54
CA PHE A 363 -6.89 5.52 -7.14
C PHE A 363 -6.97 5.63 -5.62
N VAL A 364 -7.34 6.81 -5.13
CA VAL A 364 -7.59 7.10 -3.72
C VAL A 364 -9.08 7.35 -3.54
N TRP A 365 -9.67 6.70 -2.52
CA TRP A 365 -11.08 6.91 -2.19
C TRP A 365 -11.28 6.88 -0.67
N HIS A 366 -11.77 7.97 -0.13
CA HIS A 366 -12.15 8.09 1.26
C HIS A 366 -13.65 7.89 1.45
N TRP A 367 -14.02 7.15 2.48
CA TRP A 367 -15.39 7.01 2.97
C TRP A 367 -16.34 6.47 1.91
N TYR A 368 -16.02 5.32 1.36
CA TYR A 368 -16.89 4.61 0.42
C TYR A 368 -17.67 3.45 1.09
N GLN A 369 -18.69 2.94 0.42
CA GLN A 369 -19.35 1.70 0.82
C GLN A 369 -18.47 0.51 0.43
N ASN A 370 -18.08 -0.32 1.37
CA ASN A 370 -17.08 -1.39 1.15
C ASN A 370 -17.40 -2.31 -0.04
N GLN A 371 -18.70 -2.64 -0.22
CA GLN A 371 -19.16 -3.47 -1.34
C GLN A 371 -19.07 -2.79 -2.71
N ALA A 372 -18.83 -1.48 -2.76
CA ALA A 372 -18.75 -0.72 -4.00
C ALA A 372 -17.36 -0.77 -4.65
N MET A 373 -16.34 -1.30 -3.96
CA MET A 373 -14.96 -1.20 -4.44
C MET A 373 -14.73 -1.89 -5.79
N ASP A 374 -15.19 -3.13 -5.98
CA ASP A 374 -15.01 -3.82 -7.26
C ASP A 374 -15.79 -3.14 -8.40
N GLY A 375 -16.99 -2.64 -8.13
CA GLY A 375 -17.77 -1.85 -9.09
C GLY A 375 -17.08 -0.55 -9.51
N MET A 376 -16.27 0.05 -8.64
CA MET A 376 -15.44 1.20 -8.97
C MET A 376 -14.24 0.79 -9.83
N VAL A 377 -13.54 -0.28 -9.45
CA VAL A 377 -12.43 -0.85 -10.23
C VAL A 377 -12.90 -1.20 -11.63
N GLN A 378 -14.07 -1.85 -11.78
CA GLN A 378 -14.66 -2.18 -13.07
C GLN A 378 -14.82 -0.95 -13.98
N ARG A 379 -15.29 0.17 -13.44
CA ARG A 379 -15.49 1.42 -14.19
C ARG A 379 -14.18 2.09 -14.58
N ILE A 380 -13.22 2.11 -13.67
CA ILE A 380 -11.88 2.62 -13.97
C ILE A 380 -11.25 1.80 -15.11
N MET A 381 -11.31 0.47 -15.03
CA MET A 381 -10.76 -0.42 -16.06
C MET A 381 -11.50 -0.28 -17.40
N ALA A 382 -12.82 -0.10 -17.38
CA ALA A 382 -13.60 0.15 -18.59
C ALA A 382 -13.25 1.50 -19.26
N ALA A 383 -12.76 2.46 -18.50
CA ALA A 383 -12.33 3.75 -19.05
C ALA A 383 -10.92 3.70 -19.66
N VAL A 384 -10.09 2.68 -19.36
CA VAL A 384 -8.78 2.52 -20.00
C VAL A 384 -8.99 2.12 -21.46
N SER A 385 -8.46 2.90 -22.41
CA SER A 385 -8.50 2.59 -23.83
C SER A 385 -7.61 1.36 -24.11
N GLN A 386 -8.15 0.43 -24.87
CA GLN A 386 -7.43 -0.77 -25.32
C GLN A 386 -6.36 -0.43 -26.35
#